data_13a8f6fcffba8171ddf594020d75bd3d
#
_entry.id   13a8f6fcffba8171ddf594020d75bd3d
#
_cell.length_a   1.000
_cell.length_b   1.000
_cell.length_c   1.000
_cell.angle_alpha   90.00
_cell.angle_beta   90.00
_cell.angle_gamma   90.00
#
_symmetry.space_group_name_H-M   'P 1'
#
loop_
_entity.id
_entity.type
_entity.pdbx_description
1 polymer ?
#
loop_
_entity_poly.entity_id
_entity_poly.type
_entity_poly.pdbx_seq_one_letter_code
_entity_poly.pdbx_strand_id
1 'polypeptide(L)'
;MIGANCLIGNYAFIRPGTIISNGVKIGFATEIKNAVIEAEATIGPQCFIADSIVANQAYLGAQVRTSNHRLDEQPVSVRTPEGIIATGCDKLGCYIGQRSRLGVQVIILPGRIISPNTQLGPRVIVERNLPAGTYSLRQELIRTGD
;
A
#
# COMPACT_ATOMS: atom_id res chain seq x y z
N MET A 1 -9.05 14.23 7.97
CA MET A 1 -10.35 13.81 8.57
C MET A 1 -10.22 12.38 9.06
N ILE A 2 -10.75 12.08 10.25
CA ILE A 2 -10.74 10.71 10.81
C ILE A 2 -12.17 10.36 11.20
N GLY A 3 -12.65 9.21 10.75
CA GLY A 3 -13.98 8.70 10.99
C GLY A 3 -14.17 8.10 12.40
N ALA A 4 -15.32 7.51 12.64
CA ALA A 4 -15.70 6.93 13.93
C ALA A 4 -15.05 5.54 14.15
N ASN A 5 -14.88 5.16 15.42
CA ASN A 5 -14.41 3.84 15.85
C ASN A 5 -13.03 3.43 15.26
N CYS A 6 -12.17 4.41 14.99
CA CYS A 6 -10.81 4.15 14.55
C CYS A 6 -9.89 3.83 15.73
N LEU A 7 -8.96 2.90 15.54
CA LEU A 7 -7.85 2.63 16.45
C LEU A 7 -6.57 3.18 15.84
N ILE A 8 -5.98 4.19 16.47
CA ILE A 8 -4.72 4.81 16.02
C ILE A 8 -3.64 4.45 17.03
N GLY A 9 -2.64 3.70 16.57
CA GLY A 9 -1.51 3.26 17.40
C GLY A 9 -0.59 4.40 17.82
N ASN A 10 0.19 4.17 18.86
CA ASN A 10 1.16 5.14 19.36
C ASN A 10 2.17 5.53 18.26
N TYR A 11 2.58 6.80 18.27
CA TYR A 11 3.51 7.38 17.29
C TYR A 11 3.06 7.29 15.83
N ALA A 12 1.78 6.98 15.55
CA ALA A 12 1.25 7.11 14.20
C ALA A 12 1.28 8.60 13.78
N PHE A 13 1.75 8.86 12.56
CA PHE A 13 1.86 10.20 12.01
C PHE A 13 0.92 10.36 10.83
N ILE A 14 -0.22 11.03 11.06
CA ILE A 14 -1.22 11.30 10.03
C ILE A 14 -0.99 12.70 9.48
N ARG A 15 -0.50 12.77 8.25
CA ARG A 15 -0.18 14.03 7.58
C ARG A 15 -1.38 14.67 6.90
N PRO A 16 -1.31 15.98 6.60
CA PRO A 16 -2.36 16.68 5.85
C PRO A 16 -2.74 15.98 4.54
N GLY A 17 -3.98 16.20 4.10
CA GLY A 17 -4.55 15.57 2.90
C GLY A 17 -5.04 14.13 3.13
N THR A 18 -4.94 13.59 4.34
CA THR A 18 -5.35 12.22 4.65
C THR A 18 -6.81 12.16 5.10
N ILE A 19 -7.53 11.19 4.54
CA ILE A 19 -8.90 10.82 4.92
C ILE A 19 -8.88 9.39 5.44
N ILE A 20 -9.36 9.19 6.66
CA ILE A 20 -9.49 7.89 7.31
C ILE A 20 -10.97 7.65 7.59
N SER A 21 -11.54 6.61 7.00
CA SER A 21 -12.94 6.23 7.16
C SER A 21 -13.19 5.50 8.49
N ASN A 22 -14.43 5.08 8.72
CA ASN A 22 -14.83 4.44 9.97
C ASN A 22 -14.17 3.07 10.18
N GLY A 23 -13.90 2.71 11.42
CA GLY A 23 -13.44 1.38 11.82
C GLY A 23 -11.99 1.05 11.40
N VAL A 24 -11.25 2.00 10.88
CA VAL A 24 -9.85 1.80 10.44
C VAL A 24 -8.94 1.56 11.64
N LYS A 25 -8.00 0.62 11.48
CA LYS A 25 -6.96 0.34 12.48
C LYS A 25 -5.60 0.68 11.89
N ILE A 26 -4.84 1.50 12.60
CA ILE A 26 -3.48 1.93 12.23
C ILE A 26 -2.52 1.51 13.32
N GLY A 27 -1.49 0.77 12.94
CA GLY A 27 -0.48 0.25 13.86
C GLY A 27 0.53 1.30 14.32
N PHE A 28 1.34 0.90 15.30
CA PHE A 28 2.41 1.69 15.90
C PHE A 28 3.37 2.29 14.86
N ALA A 29 3.75 3.56 15.03
CA ALA A 29 4.75 4.25 14.23
C ALA A 29 4.50 4.20 12.70
N THR A 30 3.24 4.14 12.28
CA THR A 30 2.85 4.18 10.86
C THR A 30 2.67 5.62 10.41
N GLU A 31 3.26 5.98 9.28
CA GLU A 31 3.08 7.27 8.63
C GLU A 31 2.09 7.17 7.46
N ILE A 32 1.09 8.05 7.44
CA ILE A 32 0.11 8.16 6.35
C ILE A 32 0.08 9.61 5.85
N LYS A 33 0.29 9.78 4.55
CA LYS A 33 0.39 11.09 3.91
C LYS A 33 -0.52 11.17 2.70
N ASN A 34 -1.39 12.18 2.65
CA ASN A 34 -2.19 12.50 1.46
C ASN A 34 -2.85 11.24 0.86
N ALA A 35 -3.52 10.46 1.69
CA ALA A 35 -4.06 9.16 1.33
C ALA A 35 -5.52 9.02 1.77
N VAL A 36 -6.24 8.14 1.08
CA VAL A 36 -7.59 7.74 1.46
C VAL A 36 -7.52 6.31 1.99
N ILE A 37 -7.91 6.14 3.24
CA ILE A 37 -8.02 4.83 3.90
C ILE A 37 -9.50 4.56 4.12
N GLU A 38 -10.03 3.63 3.35
CA GLU A 38 -11.46 3.30 3.39
C GLU A 38 -11.82 2.43 4.61
N ALA A 39 -13.12 2.24 4.81
CA ALA A 39 -13.65 1.65 6.02
C ALA A 39 -13.09 0.26 6.34
N GLU A 40 -12.92 0.00 7.64
CA GLU A 40 -12.47 -1.28 8.19
C GLU A 40 -11.11 -1.77 7.69
N ALA A 41 -10.34 -0.93 6.98
CA ALA A 41 -8.98 -1.26 6.61
C ALA A 41 -8.08 -1.39 7.86
N THR A 42 -7.12 -2.28 7.80
CA THR A 42 -6.13 -2.49 8.86
C THR A 42 -4.74 -2.28 8.29
N ILE A 43 -3.99 -1.34 8.86
CA ILE A 43 -2.61 -1.03 8.49
C ILE A 43 -1.72 -1.41 9.66
N GLY A 44 -0.79 -2.32 9.43
CA GLY A 44 0.15 -2.81 10.43
C GLY A 44 1.15 -1.75 10.91
N PRO A 45 2.01 -2.09 11.86
CA PRO A 45 2.99 -1.15 12.40
C PRO A 45 4.09 -0.81 11.40
N GLN A 46 4.68 0.38 11.58
CA GLN A 46 5.83 0.86 10.82
C GLN A 46 5.61 0.90 9.29
N CYS A 47 4.37 1.07 8.86
CA CYS A 47 4.05 1.27 7.44
C CYS A 47 4.32 2.71 7.00
N PHE A 48 4.53 2.88 5.69
CA PHE A 48 4.52 4.18 5.03
C PHE A 48 3.53 4.16 3.88
N ILE A 49 2.43 4.90 4.02
CA ILE A 49 1.35 4.96 3.04
C ILE A 49 1.22 6.40 2.54
N ALA A 50 1.64 6.63 1.30
CA ALA A 50 1.68 7.98 0.74
C ALA A 50 0.97 8.05 -0.62
N ASP A 51 0.19 9.13 -0.80
CA ASP A 51 -0.47 9.49 -2.06
C ASP A 51 -1.23 8.30 -2.68
N SER A 52 -1.92 7.52 -1.82
CA SER A 52 -2.47 6.20 -2.15
C SER A 52 -3.91 6.06 -1.69
N ILE A 53 -4.60 5.08 -2.27
CA ILE A 53 -5.93 4.66 -1.82
C ILE A 53 -5.81 3.22 -1.30
N VAL A 54 -6.23 3.01 -0.06
CA VAL A 54 -6.38 1.69 0.55
C VAL A 54 -7.87 1.43 0.70
N ALA A 55 -8.39 0.51 -0.10
CA ALA A 55 -9.82 0.25 -0.17
C ALA A 55 -10.35 -0.55 1.03
N ASN A 56 -11.68 -0.63 1.13
CA ASN A 56 -12.39 -1.24 2.24
C ASN A 56 -11.83 -2.61 2.64
N GLN A 57 -11.69 -2.83 3.95
CA GLN A 57 -11.30 -4.11 4.53
C GLN A 57 -9.95 -4.66 4.05
N ALA A 58 -9.12 -3.84 3.41
CA ALA A 58 -7.77 -4.23 3.07
C ALA A 58 -6.92 -4.41 4.33
N TYR A 59 -6.04 -5.38 4.32
CA TYR A 59 -5.10 -5.67 5.40
C TYR A 59 -3.66 -5.50 4.91
N LEU A 60 -2.91 -4.65 5.56
CA LEU A 60 -1.49 -4.42 5.30
C LEU A 60 -0.68 -4.89 6.52
N GLY A 61 0.19 -5.84 6.30
CA GLY A 61 1.13 -6.31 7.33
C GLY A 61 2.16 -5.25 7.73
N ALA A 62 2.97 -5.56 8.71
CA ALA A 62 4.00 -4.64 9.19
C ALA A 62 4.97 -4.22 8.08
N GLN A 63 5.40 -2.97 8.13
CA GLN A 63 6.44 -2.43 7.24
C GLN A 63 6.08 -2.43 5.74
N VAL A 64 4.80 -2.44 5.39
CA VAL A 64 4.36 -2.20 4.01
C VAL A 64 4.72 -0.76 3.60
N ARG A 65 5.24 -0.60 2.38
CA ARG A 65 5.64 0.71 1.83
C ARG A 65 4.96 0.97 0.50
N THR A 66 4.36 2.14 0.35
CA THR A 66 3.94 2.66 -0.96
C THR A 66 4.97 3.68 -1.42
N SER A 67 5.75 3.33 -2.45
CA SER A 67 6.60 4.31 -3.12
C SER A 67 5.72 5.26 -3.94
N ASN A 68 5.97 6.55 -3.85
CA ASN A 68 5.14 7.58 -4.47
C ASN A 68 5.91 8.50 -5.43
N HIS A 69 7.20 8.28 -5.61
CA HIS A 69 8.07 9.09 -6.46
C HIS A 69 8.94 8.20 -7.33
N ARG A 70 9.12 8.61 -8.59
CA ARG A 70 9.97 7.89 -9.55
C ARG A 70 11.42 8.35 -9.44
N LEU A 71 12.36 7.42 -9.58
CA LEU A 71 13.79 7.74 -9.50
C LEU A 71 14.30 8.52 -10.72
N ASP A 72 13.59 8.44 -11.85
CA ASP A 72 13.88 9.20 -13.06
C ASP A 72 13.24 10.60 -13.08
N GLU A 73 12.64 11.02 -11.95
CA GLU A 73 12.00 12.32 -11.73
C GLU A 73 10.87 12.66 -12.74
N GLN A 74 10.40 11.67 -13.51
CA GLN A 74 9.28 11.86 -14.41
C GLN A 74 7.94 11.72 -13.68
N PRO A 75 6.88 12.39 -14.15
CA PRO A 75 5.54 12.22 -13.60
C PRO A 75 5.10 10.76 -13.59
N VAL A 76 4.37 10.37 -12.56
CA VAL A 76 3.85 9.01 -12.44
C VAL A 76 2.74 8.78 -13.44
N SER A 77 2.80 7.67 -14.16
CA SER A 77 1.70 7.20 -15.01
C SER A 77 1.03 5.97 -14.42
N VAL A 78 -0.26 5.81 -14.71
CA VAL A 78 -1.05 4.65 -14.29
C VAL A 78 -1.44 3.84 -15.52
N ARG A 79 -1.18 2.56 -15.50
CA ARG A 79 -1.62 1.63 -16.54
C ARG A 79 -3.00 1.07 -16.17
N THR A 80 -3.96 1.20 -17.07
CA THR A 80 -5.30 0.62 -16.96
C THR A 80 -5.54 -0.35 -18.12
N PRO A 81 -6.62 -1.15 -18.11
CA PRO A 81 -7.00 -1.97 -19.26
C PRO A 81 -7.18 -1.18 -20.55
N GLU A 82 -7.63 0.06 -20.44
CA GLU A 82 -7.89 0.97 -21.57
C GLU A 82 -6.63 1.66 -22.09
N GLY A 83 -5.52 1.59 -21.35
CA GLY A 83 -4.26 2.21 -21.75
C GLY A 83 -3.47 2.83 -20.62
N ILE A 84 -2.56 3.73 -20.96
CA ILE A 84 -1.71 4.44 -20.00
C ILE A 84 -2.29 5.84 -19.79
N ILE A 85 -2.55 6.18 -18.54
CA ILE A 85 -2.98 7.51 -18.10
C ILE A 85 -1.76 8.29 -17.65
N ALA A 86 -1.46 9.39 -18.32
CA ALA A 86 -0.49 10.37 -17.88
C ALA A 86 -1.15 11.23 -16.78
N THR A 87 -0.72 11.09 -15.54
CA THR A 87 -1.37 11.75 -14.41
C THR A 87 -0.92 13.20 -14.20
N GLY A 88 0.24 13.57 -14.72
CA GLY A 88 0.88 14.86 -14.46
C GLY A 88 1.36 15.03 -13.02
N CYS A 89 1.29 14.00 -12.19
CA CYS A 89 1.69 14.05 -10.79
C CYS A 89 3.12 13.56 -10.60
N ASP A 90 3.95 14.37 -9.96
CA ASP A 90 5.31 13.96 -9.56
C ASP A 90 5.30 12.96 -8.41
N LYS A 91 4.20 12.95 -7.64
CA LYS A 91 3.99 12.02 -6.53
C LYS A 91 2.62 11.37 -6.63
N LEU A 92 2.62 10.05 -6.79
CA LEU A 92 1.43 9.22 -6.77
C LEU A 92 1.83 7.83 -6.30
N GLY A 93 1.19 7.33 -5.26
CA GLY A 93 1.39 6.00 -4.72
C GLY A 93 0.66 4.92 -5.53
N CYS A 94 -0.26 4.23 -4.90
CA CYS A 94 -0.93 3.09 -5.51
C CYS A 94 -2.42 3.02 -5.11
N TYR A 95 -3.14 2.16 -5.81
CA TYR A 95 -4.45 1.68 -5.40
C TYR A 95 -4.34 0.24 -4.87
N ILE A 96 -4.82 0.02 -3.64
CA ILE A 96 -4.91 -1.31 -3.03
C ILE A 96 -6.38 -1.68 -2.93
N GLY A 97 -6.79 -2.68 -3.71
CA GLY A 97 -8.18 -3.11 -3.83
C GLY A 97 -8.77 -3.66 -2.53
N GLN A 98 -10.09 -3.60 -2.45
CA GLN A 98 -10.82 -4.06 -1.27
C GLN A 98 -10.50 -5.52 -0.91
N ARG A 99 -10.49 -5.82 0.39
CA ARG A 99 -10.21 -7.15 0.94
C ARG A 99 -8.88 -7.78 0.49
N SER A 100 -7.98 -6.99 -0.08
CA SER A 100 -6.62 -7.47 -0.34
C SER A 100 -5.85 -7.64 0.96
N ARG A 101 -4.94 -8.61 0.98
CA ARG A 101 -4.13 -8.92 2.16
C ARG A 101 -2.66 -8.93 1.78
N LEU A 102 -1.92 -7.99 2.31
CA LEU A 102 -0.49 -7.81 2.03
C LEU A 102 0.33 -8.26 3.22
N GLY A 103 1.27 -9.17 2.99
CA GLY A 103 2.21 -9.65 3.98
C GLY A 103 3.21 -8.57 4.42
N VAL A 104 4.05 -8.91 5.39
CA VAL A 104 5.06 -7.99 5.92
C VAL A 104 6.06 -7.58 4.85
N GLN A 105 6.52 -6.32 4.92
CA GLN A 105 7.56 -5.77 4.04
C GLN A 105 7.21 -5.79 2.53
N VAL A 106 5.94 -5.82 2.17
CA VAL A 106 5.53 -5.62 0.79
C VAL A 106 5.83 -4.18 0.39
N ILE A 107 6.41 -4.01 -0.80
CA ILE A 107 6.72 -2.70 -1.40
C ILE A 107 5.91 -2.55 -2.68
N ILE A 108 5.25 -1.41 -2.85
CA ILE A 108 4.45 -1.13 -4.04
C ILE A 108 5.03 0.08 -4.75
N LEU A 109 5.40 -0.08 -6.01
CA LEU A 109 5.97 1.01 -6.81
C LEU A 109 4.90 2.01 -7.26
N PRO A 110 5.30 3.25 -7.63
CA PRO A 110 4.36 4.31 -7.98
C PRO A 110 3.40 3.95 -9.11
N GLY A 111 2.15 4.36 -8.99
CA GLY A 111 1.12 4.19 -10.02
C GLY A 111 0.62 2.74 -10.20
N ARG A 112 0.88 1.84 -9.26
CA ARG A 112 0.45 0.44 -9.36
C ARG A 112 -0.96 0.24 -8.82
N ILE A 113 -1.63 -0.75 -9.40
CA ILE A 113 -2.97 -1.18 -9.01
C ILE A 113 -2.90 -2.64 -8.55
N ILE A 114 -3.38 -2.89 -7.35
CA ILE A 114 -3.63 -4.24 -6.83
C ILE A 114 -5.12 -4.47 -6.88
N SER A 115 -5.56 -5.47 -7.63
CA SER A 115 -6.98 -5.80 -7.76
C SER A 115 -7.59 -6.25 -6.43
N PRO A 116 -8.90 -6.10 -6.23
CA PRO A 116 -9.58 -6.60 -5.04
C PRO A 116 -9.33 -8.09 -4.79
N ASN A 117 -9.40 -8.51 -3.52
CA ASN A 117 -9.21 -9.89 -3.07
C ASN A 117 -7.83 -10.50 -3.41
N THR A 118 -6.82 -9.68 -3.63
CA THR A 118 -5.44 -10.12 -3.89
C THR A 118 -4.72 -10.44 -2.58
N GLN A 119 -3.94 -11.51 -2.56
CA GLN A 119 -3.08 -11.86 -1.43
C GLN A 119 -1.61 -11.83 -1.86
N LEU A 120 -0.79 -11.09 -1.13
CA LEU A 120 0.65 -11.00 -1.36
C LEU A 120 1.39 -11.56 -0.16
N GLY A 121 2.26 -12.53 -0.40
CA GLY A 121 3.19 -13.04 0.61
C GLY A 121 4.21 -11.99 1.05
N PRO A 122 5.00 -12.28 2.09
CA PRO A 122 6.01 -11.36 2.61
C PRO A 122 7.03 -10.95 1.55
N ARG A 123 7.50 -9.70 1.64
CA ARG A 123 8.60 -9.13 0.83
C ARG A 123 8.36 -9.09 -0.68
N VAL A 124 7.13 -9.26 -1.15
CA VAL A 124 6.79 -9.07 -2.56
C VAL A 124 7.00 -7.60 -2.94
N ILE A 125 7.68 -7.35 -4.07
CA ILE A 125 7.77 -6.02 -4.68
C ILE A 125 6.80 -5.98 -5.86
N VAL A 126 5.84 -5.06 -5.80
CA VAL A 126 4.82 -4.89 -6.84
C VAL A 126 5.32 -3.89 -7.88
N GLU A 127 5.90 -4.40 -8.96
CA GLU A 127 6.47 -3.62 -10.07
C GLU A 127 5.47 -3.40 -11.22
N ARG A 128 4.39 -4.15 -11.24
CA ARG A 128 3.31 -4.08 -12.22
C ARG A 128 1.96 -4.29 -11.56
N ASN A 129 0.90 -3.91 -12.25
CA ASN A 129 -0.46 -4.18 -11.77
C ASN A 129 -0.68 -5.69 -11.60
N LEU A 130 -1.32 -6.06 -10.50
CA LEU A 130 -1.60 -7.46 -10.18
C LEU A 130 -3.10 -7.72 -10.29
N PRO A 131 -3.53 -8.64 -11.19
CA PRO A 131 -4.88 -9.20 -11.15
C PRO A 131 -5.17 -9.89 -9.81
N ALA A 132 -6.44 -10.13 -9.53
CA ALA A 132 -6.83 -10.88 -8.34
C ALA A 132 -6.15 -12.25 -8.30
N GLY A 133 -5.57 -12.60 -7.16
CA GLY A 133 -4.83 -13.86 -7.00
C GLY A 133 -3.98 -13.89 -5.76
N THR A 134 -3.30 -15.00 -5.56
CA THR A 134 -2.34 -15.20 -4.47
C THR A 134 -0.92 -15.28 -5.04
N TYR A 135 -0.06 -14.42 -4.53
CA TYR A 135 1.32 -14.28 -5.00
C TYR A 135 2.29 -14.45 -3.84
N SER A 136 3.36 -15.17 -4.08
CA SER A 136 4.45 -15.34 -3.11
C SER A 136 5.81 -15.34 -3.80
N LEU A 137 6.84 -14.92 -3.07
CA LEU A 137 8.21 -15.08 -3.54
C LEU A 137 8.65 -16.53 -3.38
N ARG A 138 9.36 -17.03 -4.39
CA ARG A 138 10.14 -18.26 -4.23
C ARG A 138 11.49 -17.86 -3.63
N GLN A 139 11.83 -18.44 -2.48
CA GLN A 139 13.11 -18.22 -1.81
C GLN A 139 13.90 -19.53 -1.76
N GLU A 140 15.17 -19.45 -2.13
CA GLU A 140 16.11 -20.55 -2.00
C GLU A 140 17.14 -20.18 -0.92
N LEU A 141 17.34 -21.08 0.04
CA LEU A 141 18.38 -20.94 1.08
C LEU A 141 19.54 -21.86 0.70
N ILE A 142 20.72 -21.27 0.53
CA ILE A 142 21.96 -22.00 0.24
C ILE A 142 22.82 -21.96 1.49
N ARG A 143 23.14 -23.14 2.03
CA ARG A 143 24.15 -23.26 3.11
C ARG A 143 25.52 -23.05 2.51
N THR A 144 26.23 -22.04 2.95
CA THR A 144 27.61 -21.72 2.54
C THR A 144 28.56 -22.01 3.71
N GLY A 145 29.61 -22.76 3.43
CA GLY A 145 30.67 -23.10 4.38
C GLY A 145 30.39 -24.40 5.16
N ASP A 146 31.45 -25.12 5.43
CA ASP A 146 31.51 -26.24 6.38
C ASP A 146 31.70 -25.71 7.80
#